data_d9ef9b364e900154205417351c743aba
#
_entry.id   d9ef9b364e900154205417351c743aba
#
_cell.length_a   1.000
_cell.length_b   1.000
_cell.length_c   1.000
_cell.angle_alpha   90.00
_cell.angle_beta   90.00
_cell.angle_gamma   90.00
#
_symmetry.space_group_name_H-M   'P 1'
#
loop_
_entity.id
_entity.type
_entity.pdbx_description
1 polymer ?
#
loop_
_entity_poly.entity_id
_entity_poly.type
_entity_poly.pdbx_seq_one_letter_code
_entity_poly.pdbx_strand_id
1 'polypeptide(L)'
;MKYYMFPKNFLGFSLDEMMESVARCGFDGPTALIRNGYWISKDNATKDLSEFVKKAQANGLEVKYGSADISLDSLEQDGAGLDMLKSFAQNGITQVRLQHIGKKETDNVREYAEQFRRRAYWAEQAGEKAGLQCVIQLHGMCYPHNATAVYKGIEGLNPKYIGVKMDPGNNLCQEGYELFWYQIQLLGEYLCAMGAKDVGWFQDGDVSSPSKGWRLEWLPAYKGLINYQDIYKDLKKAEFKGPVITMPFYSAETNEKWLGEVAKELSYLKQCEKEA
;
A
#
# COMPACT_ATOMS: atom_id res chain seq x y z
N MET A 1 5.21 -14.12 -7.16
CA MET A 1 5.22 -12.64 -7.02
C MET A 1 6.37 -12.22 -6.10
N LYS A 2 6.67 -10.90 -6.02
CA LYS A 2 7.59 -10.33 -5.02
C LYS A 2 6.81 -9.85 -3.80
N TYR A 3 7.37 -10.05 -2.61
CA TYR A 3 6.72 -9.71 -1.34
C TYR A 3 7.54 -8.68 -0.59
N TYR A 4 6.97 -7.49 -0.39
CA TYR A 4 7.62 -6.40 0.35
C TYR A 4 6.93 -6.15 1.68
N MET A 5 7.72 -5.86 2.69
CA MET A 5 7.25 -5.51 4.02
C MET A 5 6.99 -4.00 4.14
N PHE A 6 5.78 -3.61 4.54
CA PHE A 6 5.49 -2.22 4.89
C PHE A 6 5.98 -1.90 6.31
N PRO A 7 6.95 -0.99 6.50
CA PRO A 7 7.70 -0.94 7.76
C PRO A 7 7.05 -0.12 8.88
N LYS A 8 5.75 0.21 8.78
CA LYS A 8 5.08 1.10 9.75
C LYS A 8 5.16 0.59 11.21
N ASN A 9 5.09 -0.72 11.41
CA ASN A 9 5.09 -1.31 12.75
C ASN A 9 6.48 -1.57 13.33
N PHE A 10 7.53 -1.21 12.61
CA PHE A 10 8.91 -1.22 13.12
C PHE A 10 9.30 0.06 13.86
N LEU A 11 8.34 0.88 14.25
CA LEU A 11 8.62 2.07 15.05
C LEU A 11 9.33 1.68 16.34
N GLY A 12 10.52 2.27 16.59
CA GLY A 12 11.38 1.91 17.73
C GLY A 12 12.51 0.92 17.41
N PHE A 13 12.52 0.30 16.23
CA PHE A 13 13.69 -0.43 15.74
C PHE A 13 14.70 0.52 15.09
N SER A 14 15.98 0.24 15.25
CA SER A 14 17.00 0.86 14.39
C SER A 14 16.82 0.41 12.94
N LEU A 15 17.43 1.14 12.01
CA LEU A 15 17.36 0.76 10.60
C LEU A 15 17.98 -0.62 10.34
N ASP A 16 19.09 -0.95 11.03
CA ASP A 16 19.76 -2.24 10.87
C ASP A 16 18.89 -3.39 11.41
N GLU A 17 18.33 -3.25 12.62
CA GLU A 17 17.40 -4.25 13.18
C GLU A 17 16.19 -4.49 12.29
N MET A 18 15.65 -3.44 11.66
CA MET A 18 14.53 -3.57 10.73
C MET A 18 14.96 -4.35 9.49
N MET A 19 16.11 -4.03 8.87
CA MET A 19 16.59 -4.73 7.67
C MET A 19 16.87 -6.22 7.96
N GLU A 20 17.55 -6.54 9.05
CA GLU A 20 17.81 -7.91 9.49
C GLU A 20 16.49 -8.67 9.74
N SER A 21 15.50 -8.02 10.38
CA SER A 21 14.20 -8.62 10.65
C SER A 21 13.43 -8.93 9.36
N VAL A 22 13.43 -8.01 8.39
CA VAL A 22 12.78 -8.20 7.07
C VAL A 22 13.43 -9.38 6.32
N ALA A 23 14.75 -9.44 6.32
CA ALA A 23 15.50 -10.55 5.71
C ALA A 23 15.20 -11.90 6.41
N ARG A 24 15.23 -11.92 7.74
CA ARG A 24 14.94 -13.10 8.57
C ARG A 24 13.52 -13.62 8.36
N CYS A 25 12.54 -12.75 8.18
CA CYS A 25 11.17 -13.14 7.87
C CYS A 25 11.00 -13.69 6.45
N GLY A 26 11.96 -13.51 5.55
CA GLY A 26 11.96 -14.07 4.19
C GLY A 26 11.26 -13.22 3.15
N PHE A 27 11.16 -11.90 3.37
CA PHE A 27 10.69 -10.93 2.38
C PHE A 27 11.74 -10.66 1.31
N ASP A 28 11.31 -10.19 0.13
CA ASP A 28 12.21 -9.70 -0.92
C ASP A 28 12.82 -8.33 -0.54
N GLY A 29 12.16 -7.58 0.34
CA GLY A 29 12.67 -6.33 0.89
C GLY A 29 11.62 -5.52 1.65
N PRO A 30 12.00 -4.38 2.23
CA PRO A 30 11.07 -3.41 2.78
C PRO A 30 10.55 -2.47 1.68
N THR A 31 9.41 -1.82 1.94
CA THR A 31 9.04 -0.60 1.20
C THR A 31 9.72 0.61 1.82
N ALA A 32 10.14 1.59 1.00
CA ALA A 32 10.67 2.85 1.52
C ALA A 32 9.51 3.74 1.99
N LEU A 33 9.48 4.09 3.27
CA LEU A 33 8.46 4.96 3.86
C LEU A 33 9.06 6.32 4.22
N ILE A 34 8.71 7.36 3.46
CA ILE A 34 9.06 8.75 3.81
C ILE A 34 7.99 9.30 4.74
N ARG A 35 8.34 9.40 6.01
CA ARG A 35 7.47 9.96 7.05
C ARG A 35 8.28 10.40 8.26
N ASN A 36 7.92 11.55 8.85
CA ASN A 36 8.56 12.00 10.08
C ASN A 36 8.40 10.97 11.21
N GLY A 37 9.48 10.73 11.96
CA GLY A 37 9.54 9.70 13.00
C GLY A 37 9.98 8.30 12.50
N TYR A 38 10.23 8.15 11.20
CA TYR A 38 10.84 6.96 10.59
C TYR A 38 12.23 7.28 10.06
N TRP A 39 12.92 6.28 9.51
CA TRP A 39 14.32 6.37 9.03
C TRP A 39 14.53 7.30 7.84
N ILE A 40 13.45 7.62 7.09
CA ILE A 40 13.51 8.52 5.94
C ILE A 40 12.60 9.70 6.27
N SER A 41 13.21 10.85 6.57
CA SER A 41 12.50 12.09 6.86
C SER A 41 12.16 12.84 5.56
N LYS A 42 11.14 13.71 5.62
CA LYS A 42 10.81 14.57 4.47
C LYS A 42 11.94 15.57 4.15
N ASP A 43 12.60 16.07 5.18
CA ASP A 43 13.60 17.14 5.04
C ASP A 43 14.92 16.64 4.43
N ASN A 44 15.24 15.36 4.61
CA ASN A 44 16.47 14.73 4.13
C ASN A 44 16.20 13.56 3.16
N ALA A 45 15.04 13.53 2.54
CA ALA A 45 14.55 12.37 1.79
C ALA A 45 15.57 11.78 0.81
N THR A 46 16.25 12.60 0.00
CA THR A 46 17.22 12.12 -0.99
C THR A 46 18.41 11.40 -0.35
N LYS A 47 18.96 11.93 0.74
CA LYS A 47 20.08 11.33 1.47
C LYS A 47 19.64 10.05 2.19
N ASP A 48 18.54 10.15 2.94
CA ASP A 48 18.04 9.05 3.77
C ASP A 48 17.58 7.86 2.89
N LEU A 49 16.97 8.12 1.72
CA LEU A 49 16.62 7.07 0.74
C LEU A 49 17.86 6.31 0.25
N SER A 50 18.94 7.03 -0.08
CA SER A 50 20.17 6.38 -0.55
C SER A 50 20.78 5.50 0.54
N GLU A 51 20.79 5.93 1.79
CA GLU A 51 21.27 5.12 2.91
C GLU A 51 20.35 3.90 3.14
N PHE A 52 19.04 4.11 3.15
CA PHE A 52 18.04 3.04 3.29
C PHE A 52 18.21 1.94 2.26
N VAL A 53 18.36 2.31 0.97
CA VAL A 53 18.55 1.35 -0.13
C VAL A 53 19.86 0.61 -0.01
N LYS A 54 20.97 1.30 0.34
CA LYS A 54 22.27 0.66 0.58
C LYS A 54 22.22 -0.35 1.70
N LYS A 55 21.57 -0.04 2.82
CA LYS A 55 21.41 -0.97 3.95
C LYS A 55 20.54 -2.17 3.57
N ALA A 56 19.46 -1.97 2.80
CA ALA A 56 18.67 -3.08 2.28
C ALA A 56 19.52 -4.01 1.40
N GLN A 57 20.30 -3.48 0.46
CA GLN A 57 21.18 -4.25 -0.42
C GLN A 57 22.25 -5.00 0.36
N ALA A 58 22.83 -4.42 1.41
CA ALA A 58 23.80 -5.09 2.29
C ALA A 58 23.21 -6.33 3.00
N ASN A 59 21.87 -6.37 3.18
CA ASN A 59 21.14 -7.48 3.74
C ASN A 59 20.55 -8.44 2.66
N GLY A 60 20.94 -8.29 1.39
CA GLY A 60 20.40 -9.09 0.29
C GLY A 60 18.96 -8.74 -0.11
N LEU A 61 18.46 -7.58 0.30
CA LEU A 61 17.11 -7.11 0.07
C LEU A 61 17.07 -6.09 -1.07
N GLU A 62 15.90 -5.98 -1.74
CA GLU A 62 15.66 -4.94 -2.74
C GLU A 62 14.59 -3.95 -2.26
N VAL A 63 14.64 -2.71 -2.78
CA VAL A 63 13.63 -1.69 -2.49
C VAL A 63 13.07 -1.19 -3.81
N LYS A 64 11.84 -1.62 -4.17
CA LYS A 64 11.20 -1.27 -5.45
C LYS A 64 9.92 -0.48 -5.29
N TYR A 65 9.38 -0.45 -4.07
CA TYR A 65 8.13 0.23 -3.76
C TYR A 65 8.34 1.28 -2.67
N GLY A 66 7.85 2.48 -2.91
CA GLY A 66 7.87 3.61 -1.98
C GLY A 66 6.49 4.00 -1.49
N SER A 67 6.45 4.65 -0.36
CA SER A 67 5.26 5.31 0.21
C SER A 67 5.67 6.68 0.75
N ALA A 68 4.99 7.72 0.32
CA ALA A 68 5.19 9.05 0.84
C ALA A 68 3.87 9.81 0.94
N ASP A 69 3.80 10.76 1.86
CA ASP A 69 2.68 11.67 1.97
C ASP A 69 2.86 12.84 0.97
N ILE A 70 3.00 12.49 -0.32
CA ILE A 70 3.03 13.41 -1.45
C ILE A 70 1.57 13.71 -1.81
N SER A 71 1.14 14.94 -1.57
CA SER A 71 -0.18 15.40 -1.98
C SER A 71 -0.28 15.40 -3.51
N LEU A 72 -1.40 14.95 -4.05
CA LEU A 72 -1.67 15.04 -5.49
C LEU A 72 -1.63 16.49 -6.00
N ASP A 73 -2.01 17.46 -5.15
CA ASP A 73 -1.93 18.88 -5.51
C ASP A 73 -0.47 19.38 -5.63
N SER A 74 0.48 18.78 -4.90
CA SER A 74 1.91 19.12 -5.00
C SER A 74 2.58 18.63 -6.28
N LEU A 75 1.86 17.87 -7.10
CA LEU A 75 2.31 17.40 -8.42
C LEU A 75 1.87 18.32 -9.55
N GLU A 76 1.01 19.29 -9.28
CA GLU A 76 0.66 20.34 -10.24
C GLU A 76 1.91 21.20 -10.55
N GLN A 77 2.15 21.45 -11.83
CA GLN A 77 3.20 22.38 -12.30
C GLN A 77 4.62 22.10 -11.77
N ASP A 78 5.02 20.83 -11.69
CA ASP A 78 6.39 20.42 -11.34
C ASP A 78 6.86 20.87 -9.94
N GLY A 79 5.95 20.91 -8.99
CA GLY A 79 6.26 21.32 -7.61
C GLY A 79 7.09 20.32 -6.80
N ALA A 80 7.23 20.57 -5.51
CA ALA A 80 8.06 19.78 -4.58
C ALA A 80 7.73 18.26 -4.56
N GLY A 81 6.52 17.88 -4.94
CA GLY A 81 6.13 16.49 -5.10
C GLY A 81 6.92 15.76 -6.20
N LEU A 82 7.17 16.43 -7.34
CA LEU A 82 7.96 15.85 -8.44
C LEU A 82 9.42 15.60 -8.02
N ASP A 83 10.05 16.51 -7.29
CA ASP A 83 11.43 16.33 -6.84
C ASP A 83 11.56 15.14 -5.87
N MET A 84 10.55 14.92 -5.03
CA MET A 84 10.50 13.75 -4.18
C MET A 84 10.33 12.45 -5.00
N LEU A 85 9.50 12.44 -6.04
CA LEU A 85 9.38 11.30 -6.96
C LEU A 85 10.69 11.01 -7.69
N LYS A 86 11.39 12.04 -8.16
CA LYS A 86 12.72 11.88 -8.76
C LYS A 86 13.73 11.28 -7.78
N SER A 87 13.68 11.66 -6.50
CA SER A 87 14.54 11.06 -5.46
C SER A 87 14.28 9.56 -5.30
N PHE A 88 13.03 9.11 -5.36
CA PHE A 88 12.72 7.68 -5.38
C PHE A 88 13.30 6.98 -6.63
N ALA A 89 13.08 7.53 -7.82
CA ALA A 89 13.56 6.96 -9.07
C ALA A 89 15.10 6.87 -9.14
N GLN A 90 15.82 7.89 -8.68
CA GLN A 90 17.29 7.90 -8.58
C GLN A 90 17.84 6.79 -7.69
N ASN A 91 17.05 6.30 -6.73
CA ASN A 91 17.38 5.19 -5.86
C ASN A 91 16.83 3.83 -6.36
N GLY A 92 16.37 3.76 -7.60
CA GLY A 92 15.90 2.53 -8.25
C GLY A 92 14.53 2.04 -7.77
N ILE A 93 13.74 2.92 -7.13
CA ILE A 93 12.37 2.64 -6.71
C ILE A 93 11.44 2.99 -7.88
N THR A 94 10.63 2.04 -8.30
CA THR A 94 9.84 2.11 -9.54
C THR A 94 8.37 2.42 -9.33
N GLN A 95 7.88 2.27 -8.11
CA GLN A 95 6.48 2.53 -7.74
C GLN A 95 6.42 3.34 -6.45
N VAL A 96 5.60 4.39 -6.41
CA VAL A 96 5.44 5.24 -5.21
C VAL A 96 3.97 5.49 -4.92
N ARG A 97 3.50 4.99 -3.75
CA ARG A 97 2.17 5.28 -3.23
C ARG A 97 2.08 6.74 -2.76
N LEU A 98 1.14 7.47 -3.32
CA LEU A 98 0.85 8.86 -3.01
C LEU A 98 -0.05 9.00 -1.79
N GLN A 99 -0.17 10.22 -1.26
CA GLN A 99 -1.08 10.53 -0.16
C GLN A 99 -2.54 10.32 -0.56
N HIS A 100 -3.35 9.85 0.38
CA HIS A 100 -4.80 9.78 0.20
C HIS A 100 -5.42 11.17 0.25
N ILE A 101 -6.47 11.39 -0.53
CA ILE A 101 -7.31 12.58 -0.43
C ILE A 101 -8.34 12.31 0.68
N GLY A 102 -8.15 12.93 1.84
CA GLY A 102 -9.14 12.86 2.91
C GLY A 102 -10.44 13.56 2.51
N LYS A 103 -11.58 12.93 2.79
CA LYS A 103 -12.90 13.55 2.62
C LYS A 103 -13.28 14.36 3.88
N LYS A 104 -14.03 15.44 3.68
CA LYS A 104 -14.68 16.22 4.74
C LYS A 104 -16.20 16.08 4.60
N GLU A 105 -16.93 16.07 5.70
CA GLU A 105 -18.38 15.90 5.70
C GLU A 105 -19.14 16.96 4.88
N THR A 106 -18.58 18.17 4.79
CA THR A 106 -19.16 19.30 4.06
C THR A 106 -18.87 19.32 2.56
N ASP A 107 -18.06 18.37 2.08
CA ASP A 107 -17.53 18.43 0.74
C ASP A 107 -18.53 17.80 -0.28
N ASN A 108 -18.57 18.37 -1.48
CA ASN A 108 -19.39 17.89 -2.58
C ASN A 108 -18.70 16.74 -3.30
N VAL A 109 -19.29 15.53 -3.25
CA VAL A 109 -18.72 14.32 -3.87
C VAL A 109 -18.52 14.47 -5.39
N ARG A 110 -19.37 15.23 -6.09
CA ARG A 110 -19.21 15.46 -7.53
C ARG A 110 -17.97 16.30 -7.82
N GLU A 111 -17.75 17.34 -7.04
CA GLU A 111 -16.52 18.16 -7.15
C GLU A 111 -15.26 17.33 -6.84
N TYR A 112 -15.32 16.42 -5.88
CA TYR A 112 -14.23 15.49 -5.62
C TYR A 112 -13.90 14.62 -6.83
N ALA A 113 -14.90 14.09 -7.53
CA ALA A 113 -14.69 13.26 -8.71
C ALA A 113 -13.98 14.03 -9.82
N GLU A 114 -14.40 15.29 -10.09
CA GLU A 114 -13.76 16.16 -11.07
C GLU A 114 -12.32 16.53 -10.67
N GLN A 115 -12.12 16.91 -9.41
CA GLN A 115 -10.81 17.21 -8.86
C GLN A 115 -9.89 16.00 -8.90
N PHE A 116 -10.39 14.80 -8.58
CA PHE A 116 -9.60 13.59 -8.61
C PHE A 116 -9.11 13.28 -10.03
N ARG A 117 -9.96 13.39 -11.06
CA ARG A 117 -9.55 13.17 -12.45
C ARG A 117 -8.41 14.10 -12.86
N ARG A 118 -8.49 15.38 -12.52
CA ARG A 118 -7.42 16.36 -12.79
C ARG A 118 -6.13 16.01 -12.05
N ARG A 119 -6.23 15.65 -10.76
CA ARG A 119 -5.10 15.27 -9.92
C ARG A 119 -4.45 13.96 -10.37
N ALA A 120 -5.23 13.00 -10.85
CA ALA A 120 -4.72 11.76 -11.41
C ALA A 120 -3.91 12.03 -12.68
N TYR A 121 -4.36 12.94 -13.53
CA TYR A 121 -3.59 13.41 -14.69
C TYR A 121 -2.25 14.03 -14.27
N TRP A 122 -2.20 14.88 -13.26
CA TRP A 122 -0.93 15.42 -12.75
C TRP A 122 -0.01 14.34 -12.21
N ALA A 123 -0.57 13.34 -11.51
CA ALA A 123 0.20 12.21 -11.00
C ALA A 123 0.82 11.37 -12.14
N GLU A 124 0.06 11.11 -13.21
CA GLU A 124 0.58 10.46 -14.42
C GLU A 124 1.73 11.24 -15.04
N GLN A 125 1.56 12.55 -15.29
CA GLN A 125 2.59 13.41 -15.86
C GLN A 125 3.85 13.50 -14.99
N ALA A 126 3.67 13.57 -13.66
CA ALA A 126 4.78 13.57 -12.73
C ALA A 126 5.50 12.21 -12.71
N GLY A 127 4.76 11.10 -12.79
CA GLY A 127 5.30 9.76 -12.92
C GLY A 127 6.13 9.59 -14.18
N GLU A 128 5.66 10.09 -15.33
CA GLU A 128 6.40 10.09 -16.59
C GLU A 128 7.69 10.87 -16.48
N LYS A 129 7.64 12.11 -15.96
CA LYS A 129 8.82 12.96 -15.77
C LYS A 129 9.84 12.38 -14.79
N ALA A 130 9.38 11.67 -13.77
CA ALA A 130 10.24 11.00 -12.80
C ALA A 130 10.74 9.63 -13.26
N GLY A 131 10.11 9.02 -14.26
CA GLY A 131 10.44 7.68 -14.75
C GLY A 131 9.96 6.55 -13.82
N LEU A 132 8.86 6.75 -13.08
CA LEU A 132 8.27 5.76 -12.17
C LEU A 132 6.73 5.77 -12.25
N GLN A 133 6.10 4.78 -11.61
CA GLN A 133 4.64 4.70 -11.52
C GLN A 133 4.14 5.31 -10.20
N CYS A 134 3.30 6.33 -10.30
CA CYS A 134 2.53 6.86 -9.17
C CYS A 134 1.39 5.90 -8.82
N VAL A 135 1.24 5.56 -7.54
CA VAL A 135 0.28 4.55 -7.08
C VAL A 135 -0.78 5.14 -6.18
N ILE A 136 -2.04 4.92 -6.54
CA ILE A 136 -3.21 5.24 -5.72
C ILE A 136 -3.60 3.98 -4.95
N GLN A 137 -3.69 4.07 -3.63
CA GLN A 137 -4.15 2.96 -2.81
C GLN A 137 -5.64 3.06 -2.54
N LEU A 138 -6.39 1.98 -2.72
CA LEU A 138 -7.78 1.90 -2.27
C LEU A 138 -7.84 2.02 -0.74
N HIS A 139 -8.58 3.00 -0.25
CA HIS A 139 -8.67 3.30 1.17
C HIS A 139 -10.00 3.95 1.50
N GLY A 140 -10.74 3.43 2.46
CA GLY A 140 -11.96 4.05 2.96
C GLY A 140 -11.70 5.40 3.64
N MET A 141 -12.75 6.15 3.92
CA MET A 141 -12.67 7.50 4.49
C MET A 141 -11.88 8.51 3.62
N CYS A 142 -11.60 8.15 2.37
CA CYS A 142 -10.89 8.94 1.38
C CYS A 142 -11.70 9.00 0.10
N TYR A 143 -11.33 9.88 -0.82
CA TYR A 143 -11.80 9.82 -2.18
C TYR A 143 -10.60 9.67 -3.13
N PRO A 144 -10.66 8.79 -4.10
CA PRO A 144 -11.65 7.72 -4.30
C PRO A 144 -11.42 6.57 -3.31
N HIS A 145 -12.49 5.86 -2.92
CA HIS A 145 -12.41 4.83 -1.87
C HIS A 145 -12.47 3.39 -2.40
N ASN A 146 -12.94 3.18 -3.63
CA ASN A 146 -13.07 1.87 -4.26
C ASN A 146 -12.59 1.84 -5.71
N ALA A 147 -12.53 0.66 -6.32
CA ALA A 147 -11.99 0.47 -7.66
C ALA A 147 -12.83 1.20 -8.72
N THR A 148 -14.16 1.18 -8.61
CA THR A 148 -15.05 1.88 -9.56
C THR A 148 -14.80 3.37 -9.55
N ALA A 149 -14.68 3.99 -8.38
CA ALA A 149 -14.44 5.42 -8.27
C ALA A 149 -13.04 5.82 -8.77
N VAL A 150 -12.03 4.98 -8.48
CA VAL A 150 -10.66 5.19 -8.99
C VAL A 150 -10.63 5.07 -10.50
N TYR A 151 -11.18 3.97 -11.06
CA TYR A 151 -11.16 3.69 -12.50
C TYR A 151 -11.74 4.86 -13.32
N LYS A 152 -12.90 5.39 -12.90
CA LYS A 152 -13.52 6.56 -13.55
C LYS A 152 -12.61 7.80 -13.61
N GLY A 153 -11.70 7.94 -12.66
CA GLY A 153 -10.77 9.07 -12.62
C GLY A 153 -9.48 8.86 -13.42
N ILE A 154 -9.07 7.61 -13.62
CA ILE A 154 -7.80 7.28 -14.30
C ILE A 154 -7.98 6.68 -15.69
N GLU A 155 -9.20 6.31 -16.07
CA GLU A 155 -9.50 5.75 -17.39
C GLU A 155 -8.96 6.63 -18.52
N GLY A 156 -8.18 6.02 -19.42
CA GLY A 156 -7.52 6.70 -20.53
C GLY A 156 -6.16 7.32 -20.21
N LEU A 157 -5.70 7.29 -18.96
CA LEU A 157 -4.34 7.64 -18.57
C LEU A 157 -3.39 6.46 -18.86
N ASN A 158 -2.08 6.74 -18.91
CA ASN A 158 -1.07 5.71 -19.20
C ASN A 158 -0.76 4.87 -17.96
N PRO A 159 -1.12 3.56 -17.92
CA PRO A 159 -0.90 2.68 -16.77
C PRO A 159 0.57 2.48 -16.41
N LYS A 160 1.50 2.80 -17.31
CA LYS A 160 2.94 2.79 -17.02
C LYS A 160 3.32 3.81 -15.93
N TYR A 161 2.59 4.92 -15.83
CA TYR A 161 2.95 6.04 -14.96
C TYR A 161 1.94 6.30 -13.83
N ILE A 162 0.73 5.72 -13.93
CA ILE A 162 -0.27 5.74 -12.86
C ILE A 162 -0.85 4.35 -12.67
N GLY A 163 -0.98 3.91 -11.43
CA GLY A 163 -1.52 2.60 -11.10
C GLY A 163 -2.29 2.60 -9.80
N VAL A 164 -2.89 1.46 -9.49
CA VAL A 164 -3.73 1.25 -8.32
C VAL A 164 -3.20 0.09 -7.49
N LYS A 165 -3.06 0.31 -6.19
CA LYS A 165 -2.87 -0.75 -5.21
C LYS A 165 -4.22 -1.18 -4.64
N MET A 166 -4.67 -2.39 -4.96
CA MET A 166 -5.79 -3.03 -4.28
C MET A 166 -5.44 -3.31 -2.81
N ASP A 167 -6.38 -3.11 -1.90
CA ASP A 167 -6.17 -3.33 -0.47
C ASP A 167 -7.37 -4.09 0.13
N PRO A 168 -7.33 -5.43 0.11
CA PRO A 168 -8.43 -6.27 0.58
C PRO A 168 -8.85 -6.01 2.02
N GLY A 169 -7.91 -5.77 2.93
CA GLY A 169 -8.23 -5.46 4.32
C GLY A 169 -9.00 -4.13 4.46
N ASN A 170 -8.56 -3.07 3.78
CA ASN A 170 -9.31 -1.82 3.74
C ASN A 170 -10.71 -2.01 3.15
N ASN A 171 -10.83 -2.83 2.10
CA ASN A 171 -12.10 -3.09 1.44
C ASN A 171 -13.13 -3.74 2.39
N LEU A 172 -12.70 -4.61 3.30
CA LEU A 172 -13.59 -5.27 4.26
C LEU A 172 -13.92 -4.41 5.49
N CYS A 173 -13.00 -3.57 5.94
CA CYS A 173 -13.17 -2.83 7.19
C CYS A 173 -13.58 -1.38 7.02
N GLN A 174 -13.51 -0.87 5.80
CA GLN A 174 -13.79 0.52 5.47
C GLN A 174 -14.92 0.61 4.46
N GLU A 175 -15.44 1.80 4.25
CA GLU A 175 -16.50 2.04 3.26
C GLU A 175 -16.05 1.70 1.84
N GLY A 176 -16.99 1.25 1.00
CA GLY A 176 -16.76 1.06 -0.42
C GLY A 176 -16.42 -0.38 -0.82
N TYR A 177 -16.99 -1.37 -0.12
CA TYR A 177 -16.83 -2.77 -0.47
C TYR A 177 -17.21 -3.08 -1.92
N GLU A 178 -16.31 -3.77 -2.61
CA GLU A 178 -16.50 -4.36 -3.94
C GLU A 178 -15.86 -5.75 -3.94
N LEU A 179 -16.42 -6.68 -4.71
CA LEU A 179 -15.87 -8.02 -4.84
C LEU A 179 -14.44 -7.97 -5.43
N PHE A 180 -13.53 -8.79 -4.91
CA PHE A 180 -12.12 -8.73 -5.30
C PHE A 180 -11.89 -9.07 -6.78
N TRP A 181 -12.57 -10.10 -7.30
CA TRP A 181 -12.50 -10.44 -8.73
C TRP A 181 -12.96 -9.28 -9.63
N TYR A 182 -13.98 -8.54 -9.19
CA TYR A 182 -14.49 -7.38 -9.92
C TYR A 182 -13.45 -6.25 -9.95
N GLN A 183 -12.83 -5.94 -8.81
CA GLN A 183 -11.75 -4.94 -8.74
C GLN A 183 -10.58 -5.30 -9.66
N ILE A 184 -10.16 -6.58 -9.65
CA ILE A 184 -9.05 -7.07 -10.48
C ILE A 184 -9.37 -6.91 -11.96
N GLN A 185 -10.56 -7.32 -12.40
CA GLN A 185 -10.98 -7.21 -13.80
C GLN A 185 -11.19 -5.76 -14.23
N LEU A 186 -11.83 -4.94 -13.40
CA LEU A 186 -12.10 -3.54 -13.71
C LEU A 186 -10.82 -2.74 -13.85
N LEU A 187 -9.89 -2.90 -12.92
CA LEU A 187 -8.63 -2.16 -12.93
C LEU A 187 -7.69 -2.63 -14.04
N GLY A 188 -7.72 -3.93 -14.40
CA GLY A 188 -6.91 -4.46 -15.50
C GLY A 188 -5.44 -4.05 -15.40
N GLU A 189 -4.92 -3.40 -16.43
CA GLU A 189 -3.52 -2.95 -16.51
C GLU A 189 -3.15 -1.84 -15.50
N TYR A 190 -4.14 -1.15 -14.92
CA TYR A 190 -3.89 -0.20 -13.82
C TYR A 190 -3.62 -0.90 -12.48
N LEU A 191 -3.99 -2.17 -12.30
CA LEU A 191 -3.71 -2.89 -11.07
C LEU A 191 -2.21 -3.20 -10.97
N CYS A 192 -1.49 -2.43 -10.18
CA CYS A 192 -0.02 -2.47 -10.15
C CYS A 192 0.57 -3.05 -8.86
N ALA A 193 -0.20 -3.16 -7.79
CA ALA A 193 0.21 -3.76 -6.52
C ALA A 193 -0.99 -4.30 -5.74
N MET A 194 -0.77 -5.26 -4.85
CA MET A 194 -1.74 -5.72 -3.87
C MET A 194 -1.23 -5.47 -2.46
N GLY A 195 -2.06 -4.90 -1.59
CA GLY A 195 -1.80 -4.82 -0.15
C GLY A 195 -2.30 -6.08 0.54
N ALA A 196 -1.45 -6.80 1.26
CA ALA A 196 -1.86 -7.94 2.06
C ALA A 196 -1.95 -7.55 3.53
N LYS A 197 -3.16 -7.50 4.03
CA LYS A 197 -3.53 -7.38 5.45
C LYS A 197 -4.97 -7.88 5.61
N ASP A 198 -5.31 -8.33 6.78
CA ASP A 198 -6.60 -8.93 7.05
C ASP A 198 -7.23 -8.41 8.34
N VAL A 199 -8.50 -8.65 8.50
CA VAL A 199 -9.33 -8.15 9.61
C VAL A 199 -10.26 -9.21 10.16
N GLY A 200 -10.67 -9.00 11.40
CA GLY A 200 -11.80 -9.70 12.02
C GLY A 200 -12.76 -8.71 12.67
N TRP A 201 -14.05 -9.05 12.65
CA TRP A 201 -15.08 -8.34 13.40
C TRP A 201 -15.53 -9.18 14.59
N PHE A 202 -15.52 -8.60 15.77
CA PHE A 202 -15.86 -9.26 17.02
C PHE A 202 -16.98 -8.50 17.74
N GLN A 203 -17.99 -9.21 18.22
CA GLN A 203 -19.07 -8.62 19.03
C GLN A 203 -18.90 -9.04 20.48
N ASP A 204 -17.98 -8.41 21.17
CA ASP A 204 -17.61 -8.69 22.56
C ASP A 204 -17.62 -7.45 23.47
N GLY A 205 -18.07 -6.31 22.94
CA GLY A 205 -18.19 -5.05 23.67
C GLY A 205 -19.61 -4.76 24.16
N ASP A 206 -19.82 -3.53 24.62
CA ASP A 206 -21.11 -3.05 25.09
C ASP A 206 -22.11 -2.88 23.94
N VAL A 207 -23.16 -3.70 23.93
CA VAL A 207 -24.23 -3.69 22.93
C VAL A 207 -25.09 -2.41 22.96
N SER A 208 -25.03 -1.64 24.06
CA SER A 208 -25.72 -0.34 24.18
C SER A 208 -24.94 0.80 23.48
N SER A 209 -23.67 0.57 23.13
CA SER A 209 -22.83 1.53 22.42
C SER A 209 -23.31 1.78 20.98
N PRO A 210 -22.93 2.89 20.33
CA PRO A 210 -23.25 3.13 18.93
C PRO A 210 -22.76 2.02 17.98
N SER A 211 -21.64 1.35 18.28
CA SER A 211 -21.14 0.18 17.54
C SER A 211 -21.86 -1.11 17.86
N LYS A 212 -22.80 -1.10 18.83
CA LYS A 212 -23.52 -2.29 19.35
C LYS A 212 -22.57 -3.43 19.75
N GLY A 213 -21.46 -3.06 20.36
CA GLY A 213 -20.43 -3.99 20.81
C GLY A 213 -19.54 -4.58 19.73
N TRP A 214 -19.70 -4.17 18.49
CA TRP A 214 -18.79 -4.58 17.41
C TRP A 214 -17.48 -3.80 17.47
N ARG A 215 -16.37 -4.51 17.32
CA ARG A 215 -15.04 -3.94 17.12
C ARG A 215 -14.28 -4.65 16.02
N LEU A 216 -13.41 -3.91 15.38
CA LEU A 216 -12.51 -4.39 14.35
C LEU A 216 -11.15 -4.69 14.96
N GLU A 217 -10.55 -5.82 14.55
CA GLU A 217 -9.13 -6.10 14.78
C GLU A 217 -8.41 -6.39 13.46
N TRP A 218 -7.18 -5.88 13.34
CA TRP A 218 -6.26 -6.34 12.32
C TRP A 218 -5.70 -7.70 12.72
N LEU A 219 -5.74 -8.64 11.80
CA LEU A 219 -5.30 -10.02 12.00
C LEU A 219 -4.27 -10.44 10.96
N PRO A 220 -3.40 -11.42 11.28
CA PRO A 220 -2.62 -12.09 10.25
C PRO A 220 -3.53 -12.70 9.18
N ALA A 221 -3.11 -12.68 7.91
CA ALA A 221 -3.90 -13.16 6.77
C ALA A 221 -4.45 -14.59 6.92
N TYR A 222 -3.80 -15.45 7.68
CA TYR A 222 -4.26 -16.83 7.95
C TYR A 222 -5.28 -16.94 9.09
N LYS A 223 -5.64 -15.82 9.74
CA LYS A 223 -6.65 -15.74 10.83
C LYS A 223 -7.83 -14.84 10.49
N GLY A 224 -7.74 -14.06 9.43
CA GLY A 224 -8.73 -13.06 9.06
C GLY A 224 -9.87 -13.61 8.20
N LEU A 225 -10.63 -12.70 7.62
CA LEU A 225 -11.85 -12.99 6.85
C LEU A 225 -11.60 -13.17 5.35
N ILE A 226 -10.42 -12.80 4.85
CA ILE A 226 -10.12 -12.78 3.43
C ILE A 226 -9.67 -14.16 2.95
N ASN A 227 -10.32 -14.65 1.90
CA ASN A 227 -9.85 -15.83 1.18
C ASN A 227 -8.75 -15.43 0.18
N TYR A 228 -7.50 -15.41 0.64
CA TYR A 228 -6.35 -15.07 -0.21
C TYR A 228 -6.14 -16.06 -1.35
N GLN A 229 -6.48 -17.34 -1.19
CA GLN A 229 -6.36 -18.32 -2.26
C GLN A 229 -7.22 -17.94 -3.48
N ASP A 230 -8.45 -17.46 -3.26
CA ASP A 230 -9.32 -17.03 -4.36
C ASP A 230 -8.81 -15.72 -5.00
N ILE A 231 -8.30 -14.78 -4.20
CA ILE A 231 -7.67 -13.56 -4.73
C ILE A 231 -6.48 -13.94 -5.64
N TYR A 232 -5.59 -14.84 -5.21
CA TYR A 232 -4.45 -15.25 -6.03
C TYR A 232 -4.86 -15.98 -7.30
N LYS A 233 -5.93 -16.80 -7.28
CA LYS A 233 -6.50 -17.40 -8.50
C LYS A 233 -6.93 -16.32 -9.51
N ASP A 234 -7.62 -15.28 -9.03
CA ASP A 234 -8.09 -14.21 -9.90
C ASP A 234 -6.93 -13.32 -10.39
N LEU A 235 -5.93 -13.05 -9.55
CA LEU A 235 -4.70 -12.35 -9.95
C LEU A 235 -3.91 -13.14 -11.02
N LYS A 236 -3.83 -14.47 -10.89
CA LYS A 236 -3.19 -15.32 -11.92
C LYS A 236 -3.95 -15.29 -13.25
N LYS A 237 -5.30 -15.37 -13.22
CA LYS A 237 -6.13 -15.25 -14.44
C LYS A 237 -5.95 -13.89 -15.12
N ALA A 238 -5.74 -12.82 -14.34
CA ALA A 238 -5.49 -11.48 -14.83
C ALA A 238 -4.00 -11.24 -15.21
N GLU A 239 -3.16 -12.26 -15.16
CA GLU A 239 -1.70 -12.18 -15.43
C GLU A 239 -0.98 -11.10 -14.62
N PHE A 240 -1.46 -10.83 -13.41
CA PHE A 240 -0.88 -9.81 -12.52
C PHE A 240 0.60 -10.05 -12.24
N LYS A 241 1.42 -9.01 -12.41
CA LYS A 241 2.88 -9.05 -12.22
C LYS A 241 3.39 -8.14 -11.10
N GLY A 242 2.49 -7.41 -10.47
CA GLY A 242 2.83 -6.47 -9.41
C GLY A 242 3.30 -7.13 -8.12
N PRO A 243 3.87 -6.36 -7.20
CA PRO A 243 4.25 -6.85 -5.88
C PRO A 243 3.06 -6.99 -4.93
N VAL A 244 3.27 -7.81 -3.91
CA VAL A 244 2.42 -7.90 -2.72
C VAL A 244 3.09 -7.12 -1.59
N ILE A 245 2.39 -6.13 -1.04
CA ILE A 245 2.86 -5.31 0.08
C ILE A 245 2.19 -5.81 1.36
N THR A 246 2.92 -6.54 2.18
CA THR A 246 2.40 -7.06 3.46
C THR A 246 2.38 -5.96 4.50
N MET A 247 1.24 -5.77 5.14
CA MET A 247 0.98 -4.70 6.11
C MET A 247 0.48 -5.28 7.43
N PRO A 248 1.35 -5.85 8.28
CA PRO A 248 0.99 -6.54 9.53
C PRO A 248 0.66 -5.54 10.64
N PHE A 249 -0.57 -5.00 10.62
CA PHE A 249 -1.02 -3.99 11.59
C PHE A 249 -1.52 -4.58 12.93
N TYR A 250 -1.53 -5.89 13.05
CA TYR A 250 -1.79 -6.57 14.32
C TYR A 250 -0.60 -6.41 15.29
N SER A 251 -0.87 -6.60 16.57
CA SER A 251 0.12 -6.57 17.64
C SER A 251 0.37 -7.96 18.22
N ALA A 252 1.47 -8.11 18.93
CA ALA A 252 1.78 -9.26 19.77
C ALA A 252 2.42 -8.78 21.08
N GLU A 253 2.56 -9.68 22.05
CA GLU A 253 3.10 -9.35 23.38
C GLU A 253 4.55 -8.86 23.35
N THR A 254 5.34 -9.33 22.37
CA THR A 254 6.75 -8.94 22.18
C THR A 254 7.05 -8.81 20.69
N ASN A 255 8.10 -8.05 20.35
CA ASN A 255 8.58 -7.92 18.99
C ASN A 255 8.95 -9.26 18.36
N GLU A 256 9.54 -10.18 19.13
CA GLU A 256 9.94 -11.51 18.63
C GLU A 256 8.71 -12.36 18.28
N LYS A 257 7.67 -12.34 19.12
CA LYS A 257 6.40 -13.01 18.80
C LYS A 257 5.72 -12.37 17.59
N TRP A 258 5.73 -11.05 17.48
CA TRP A 258 5.19 -10.34 16.31
C TRP A 258 5.93 -10.73 15.03
N LEU A 259 7.27 -10.76 15.03
CA LEU A 259 8.07 -11.20 13.88
C LEU A 259 7.79 -12.67 13.51
N GLY A 260 7.56 -13.53 14.49
CA GLY A 260 7.13 -14.90 14.26
C GLY A 260 5.78 -15.00 13.53
N GLU A 261 4.80 -14.19 13.94
CA GLU A 261 3.49 -14.10 13.27
C GLU A 261 3.63 -13.54 11.84
N VAL A 262 4.48 -12.53 11.64
CA VAL A 262 4.77 -11.94 10.32
C VAL A 262 5.39 -12.96 9.37
N ALA A 263 6.37 -13.73 9.82
CA ALA A 263 6.99 -14.78 9.00
C ALA A 263 5.99 -15.89 8.64
N LYS A 264 5.11 -16.27 9.57
CA LYS A 264 4.04 -17.24 9.34
C LYS A 264 3.00 -16.71 8.36
N GLU A 265 2.61 -15.44 8.47
CA GLU A 265 1.71 -14.77 7.51
C GLU A 265 2.28 -14.80 6.10
N LEU A 266 3.56 -14.43 5.94
CA LEU A 266 4.23 -14.47 4.65
C LEU A 266 4.25 -15.89 4.05
N SER A 267 4.54 -16.90 4.90
CA SER A 267 4.52 -18.31 4.47
C SER A 267 3.14 -18.73 3.99
N TYR A 268 2.08 -18.34 4.69
CA TYR A 268 0.69 -18.58 4.29
C TYR A 268 0.35 -17.92 2.94
N LEU A 269 0.70 -16.65 2.76
CA LEU A 269 0.45 -15.92 1.51
C LEU A 269 1.17 -16.58 0.33
N LYS A 270 2.44 -16.98 0.50
CA LYS A 270 3.20 -17.72 -0.52
C LYS A 270 2.60 -19.10 -0.82
N GLN A 271 2.04 -19.77 0.18
CA GLN A 271 1.31 -21.02 0.00
C GLN A 271 0.05 -20.81 -0.84
N CYS A 272 -0.78 -19.79 -0.51
CA CYS A 272 -1.96 -19.43 -1.30
C CYS A 272 -1.61 -19.12 -2.76
N GLU A 273 -0.53 -18.36 -3.00
CA GLU A 273 -0.04 -18.08 -4.35
C GLU A 273 0.34 -19.36 -5.11
N LYS A 274 1.01 -20.30 -4.44
CA LYS A 274 1.46 -21.56 -5.06
C LYS A 274 0.28 -22.44 -5.44
N GLU A 275 -0.73 -22.52 -4.58
CA GLU A 275 -1.89 -23.39 -4.73
C GLU A 275 -2.99 -22.81 -5.66
N ALA A 276 -2.95 -21.52 -5.92
CA ALA A 276 -3.83 -20.84 -6.87
C ALA A 276 -3.41 -21.15 -8.31
#